data_4b8f4fc270331fdeb64e7510eb824a2a
#
_entry.id   4b8f4fc270331fdeb64e7510eb824a2a
#
_cell.length_a   1.000
_cell.length_b   1.000
_cell.length_c   1.000
_cell.angle_alpha   90.00
_cell.angle_beta   90.00
_cell.angle_gamma   90.00
#
_symmetry.space_group_name_H-M   'P 1'
#
loop_
_entity.id
_entity.type
_entity.pdbx_description
1 polymer ?
#
loop_
_entity_poly.entity_id
_entity_poly.type
_entity_poly.pdbx_seq_one_letter_code
_entity_poly.pdbx_strand_id
1 'polypeptide(L)'
;MFGRVQGAAFELEWATRHPPKDLEGYNCYTAGVRFHFDRRKSERLRGNPKRGIGFEEAQELFSRPYYQDNRSDLPEQHRAIGWVDERLYTLIFEVREDEEGEFYHLVTLWKATREERTLYEEHS
;
A
#
# COMPACT_ATOMS: atom_id res chain seq x y z
N MET A 1 14.02 -11.71 8.89
CA MET A 1 13.07 -10.88 8.23
C MET A 1 13.52 -9.43 8.26
N PHE A 2 13.42 -8.79 7.15
CA PHE A 2 14.02 -7.48 6.99
C PHE A 2 13.04 -6.51 6.37
N GLY A 3 12.86 -5.39 7.04
CA GLY A 3 12.12 -4.29 6.47
C GLY A 3 13.07 -3.31 5.83
N ARG A 4 12.55 -2.53 4.94
CA ARG A 4 13.32 -1.47 4.31
C ARG A 4 12.40 -0.39 3.82
N VAL A 5 12.97 0.79 3.66
CA VAL A 5 12.21 1.91 3.13
C VAL A 5 12.30 1.87 1.61
N GLN A 6 11.17 2.02 0.95
CA GLN A 6 11.08 2.07 -0.51
C GLN A 6 10.62 3.45 -0.93
N GLY A 7 10.83 3.79 -2.17
CA GLY A 7 10.49 5.13 -2.62
C GLY A 7 10.29 5.22 -4.12
N ALA A 8 10.36 6.44 -4.63
CA ALA A 8 9.96 6.76 -5.99
C ALA A 8 10.74 6.01 -7.06
N ALA A 9 12.01 5.66 -6.81
CA ALA A 9 12.79 4.94 -7.81
C ALA A 9 12.19 3.58 -8.12
N PHE A 10 11.70 2.89 -7.09
CA PHE A 10 11.05 1.60 -7.27
C PHE A 10 9.77 1.76 -8.10
N GLU A 11 9.00 2.76 -7.79
CA GLU A 11 7.72 2.97 -8.48
C GLU A 11 7.93 3.35 -9.93
N LEU A 12 8.95 4.15 -10.20
CA LEU A 12 9.26 4.55 -11.56
C LEU A 12 9.66 3.34 -12.40
N GLU A 13 10.48 2.47 -11.83
CA GLU A 13 10.90 1.26 -12.53
C GLU A 13 9.70 0.36 -12.81
N TRP A 14 8.81 0.23 -11.82
CA TRP A 14 7.62 -0.58 -11.98
C TRP A 14 6.74 -0.03 -13.10
N ALA A 15 6.55 1.29 -13.13
CA ALA A 15 5.72 1.93 -14.15
C ALA A 15 6.26 1.71 -15.54
N THR A 16 7.58 1.64 -15.71
CA THR A 16 8.19 1.39 -17.01
C THR A 16 7.83 0.02 -17.53
N ARG A 17 7.76 -0.98 -16.63
CA ARG A 17 7.44 -2.35 -17.00
C ARG A 17 5.93 -2.59 -17.13
N HIS A 18 5.13 -1.76 -16.46
CA HIS A 18 3.69 -1.95 -16.38
C HIS A 18 2.99 -0.63 -16.69
N PRO A 19 3.01 -0.21 -17.97
CA PRO A 19 2.40 1.08 -18.31
C PRO A 19 0.91 1.07 -17.99
N PRO A 20 0.38 2.23 -17.61
CA PRO A 20 -1.04 2.33 -17.26
C PRO A 20 -1.95 1.97 -18.41
N LYS A 21 -3.07 1.36 -18.07
CA LYS A 21 -4.15 1.11 -19.01
C LYS A 21 -5.38 1.82 -18.48
N ASP A 22 -6.51 1.59 -19.12
CA ASP A 22 -7.76 2.18 -18.64
C ASP A 22 -8.00 1.77 -17.21
N LEU A 23 -8.41 2.75 -16.40
CA LEU A 23 -8.65 2.54 -14.99
C LEU A 23 -10.14 2.42 -14.77
N GLU A 24 -10.58 1.24 -14.44
CA GLU A 24 -11.98 1.00 -14.22
C GLU A 24 -12.18 0.26 -12.93
N GLY A 25 -13.27 0.57 -12.25
CA GLY A 25 -13.62 -0.10 -11.03
C GLY A 25 -12.54 0.01 -9.98
N TYR A 26 -11.89 -1.09 -9.72
CA TYR A 26 -10.94 -1.17 -8.61
C TYR A 26 -9.50 -0.94 -9.02
N ASN A 27 -9.23 -1.00 -10.31
CA ASN A 27 -7.85 -0.84 -10.77
C ASN A 27 -7.54 0.63 -10.87
N CYS A 28 -6.53 1.08 -10.16
CA CYS A 28 -6.07 2.45 -10.25
C CYS A 28 -4.56 2.46 -10.19
N TYR A 29 -4.00 3.58 -10.59
CA TYR A 29 -2.56 3.76 -10.59
C TYR A 29 -2.22 4.97 -9.74
N THR A 30 -1.25 4.79 -8.85
CA THR A 30 -0.69 5.87 -8.09
C THR A 30 0.81 5.68 -8.13
N ALA A 31 1.54 6.70 -8.58
CA ALA A 31 2.99 6.66 -8.69
C ALA A 31 3.46 5.47 -9.53
N GLY A 32 2.68 5.09 -10.54
CA GLY A 32 3.04 4.03 -11.46
C GLY A 32 2.75 2.62 -10.98
N VAL A 33 2.15 2.47 -9.82
CA VAL A 33 1.80 1.16 -9.27
C VAL A 33 0.31 0.92 -9.49
N ARG A 34 -0.02 -0.28 -9.93
CA ARG A 34 -1.41 -0.66 -10.12
C ARG A 34 -1.95 -1.29 -8.84
N PHE A 35 -3.14 -0.84 -8.42
CA PHE A 35 -3.76 -1.29 -7.18
C PHE A 35 -5.12 -1.90 -7.45
N HIS A 36 -5.50 -2.83 -6.57
CA HIS A 36 -6.80 -3.47 -6.62
C HIS A 36 -7.29 -3.62 -5.18
N PHE A 37 -8.57 -3.40 -4.95
CA PHE A 37 -9.15 -3.53 -3.61
C PHE A 37 -10.66 -3.65 -3.69
N ASP A 38 -11.26 -4.08 -2.57
CA ASP A 38 -12.70 -4.18 -2.43
C ASP A 38 -13.26 -2.81 -2.08
N ARG A 39 -14.10 -2.27 -2.94
CA ARG A 39 -14.64 -0.92 -2.77
C ARG A 39 -15.54 -0.81 -1.54
N ARG A 40 -16.33 -1.84 -1.24
CA ARG A 40 -17.18 -1.82 -0.06
C ARG A 40 -16.35 -1.80 1.21
N LYS A 41 -15.29 -2.58 1.22
CA LYS A 41 -14.38 -2.58 2.35
C LYS A 41 -13.71 -1.22 2.51
N SER A 42 -13.34 -0.61 1.40
CA SER A 42 -12.74 0.72 1.43
C SER A 42 -13.67 1.73 2.09
N GLU A 43 -14.96 1.68 1.73
CA GLU A 43 -15.92 2.60 2.31
C GLU A 43 -16.14 2.35 3.79
N ARG A 44 -16.16 1.08 4.19
CA ARG A 44 -16.27 0.76 5.61
C ARG A 44 -15.10 1.29 6.41
N LEU A 45 -13.89 1.16 5.86
CA LEU A 45 -12.69 1.67 6.52
C LEU A 45 -12.75 3.19 6.64
N ARG A 46 -13.15 3.86 5.55
CA ARG A 46 -13.23 5.32 5.57
C ARG A 46 -14.22 5.81 6.61
N GLY A 47 -15.33 5.10 6.79
CA GLY A 47 -16.34 5.49 7.76
C GLY A 47 -16.01 5.11 9.19
N ASN A 48 -14.95 4.36 9.42
CA ASN A 48 -14.55 3.94 10.76
C ASN A 48 -13.59 4.96 11.35
N PRO A 49 -13.97 5.64 12.47
CA PRO A 49 -13.10 6.67 13.04
C PRO A 49 -11.71 6.17 13.43
N LYS A 50 -11.59 4.87 13.72
CA LYS A 50 -10.30 4.30 14.07
C LYS A 50 -9.38 4.17 12.87
N ARG A 51 -9.94 4.18 11.67
CA ARG A 51 -9.16 4.12 10.44
C ARG A 51 -9.09 5.49 9.78
N GLY A 52 -10.24 6.02 9.43
CA GLY A 52 -10.36 7.39 8.93
C GLY A 52 -10.14 7.57 7.45
N ILE A 53 -9.60 6.57 6.76
CA ILE A 53 -9.38 6.63 5.32
C ILE A 53 -9.74 5.30 4.70
N GLY A 54 -9.98 5.32 3.39
CA GLY A 54 -10.16 4.10 2.62
C GLY A 54 -8.92 3.79 1.81
N PHE A 55 -9.02 2.78 0.97
CA PHE A 55 -7.90 2.36 0.16
C PHE A 55 -7.51 3.39 -0.89
N GLU A 56 -8.49 4.18 -1.35
CA GLU A 56 -8.19 5.21 -2.34
C GLU A 56 -7.18 6.21 -1.80
N GLU A 57 -7.34 6.62 -0.56
CA GLU A 57 -6.40 7.54 0.07
C GLU A 57 -5.10 6.83 0.44
N ALA A 58 -5.21 5.58 0.86
CA ALA A 58 -4.06 4.84 1.36
C ALA A 58 -3.02 4.57 0.28
N GLN A 59 -3.42 4.58 -1.00
CA GLN A 59 -2.46 4.37 -2.08
C GLN A 59 -1.32 5.37 -2.05
N GLU A 60 -1.57 6.56 -1.52
CA GLU A 60 -0.54 7.59 -1.48
C GLU A 60 0.63 7.21 -0.60
N LEU A 61 0.45 6.24 0.28
CA LEU A 61 1.54 5.74 1.09
C LEU A 61 2.73 5.33 0.22
N PHE A 62 2.45 4.76 -0.95
CA PHE A 62 3.49 4.26 -1.84
C PHE A 62 4.14 5.37 -2.68
N SER A 63 3.63 6.59 -2.63
CA SER A 63 4.23 7.70 -3.39
C SER A 63 5.30 8.44 -2.61
N ARG A 64 5.55 8.05 -1.38
CA ARG A 64 6.61 8.57 -0.52
C ARG A 64 7.44 7.40 -0.02
N PRO A 65 8.62 7.65 0.54
CA PRO A 65 9.40 6.57 1.15
C PRO A 65 8.57 5.87 2.23
N TYR A 66 8.63 4.55 2.23
CA TYR A 66 7.86 3.75 3.20
C TYR A 66 8.69 2.54 3.61
N TYR A 67 8.36 2.00 4.78
CA TYR A 67 8.98 0.80 5.31
C TYR A 67 8.13 -0.40 4.90
N GLN A 68 8.78 -1.48 4.51
CA GLN A 68 8.06 -2.69 4.10
C GLN A 68 8.70 -3.92 4.70
N ASP A 69 7.86 -4.83 5.19
CA ASP A 69 8.33 -6.15 5.61
C ASP A 69 7.22 -7.16 5.34
N ASN A 70 7.52 -8.43 5.63
CA ASN A 70 6.53 -9.49 5.51
C ASN A 70 5.70 -9.58 6.77
N ARG A 71 4.39 -9.75 6.59
CA ARG A 71 3.49 -9.97 7.70
C ARG A 71 3.22 -11.45 7.90
N SER A 72 3.05 -12.20 6.80
CA SER A 72 2.78 -13.62 6.88
C SER A 72 3.23 -14.29 5.59
N ASP A 73 3.39 -15.60 5.64
CA ASP A 73 3.85 -16.38 4.49
C ASP A 73 2.72 -17.14 3.80
N LEU A 74 1.62 -17.42 4.50
CA LEU A 74 0.51 -18.18 3.95
C LEU A 74 -0.81 -17.62 4.45
N PRO A 75 -1.51 -16.80 3.65
CA PRO A 75 -1.05 -16.29 2.36
C PRO A 75 0.08 -15.28 2.54
N GLU A 76 0.86 -15.14 1.50
CA GLU A 76 1.97 -14.18 1.57
C GLU A 76 1.40 -12.77 1.60
N GLN A 77 1.66 -12.06 2.68
CA GLN A 77 1.17 -10.70 2.86
C GLN A 77 2.31 -9.82 3.32
N HIS A 78 2.31 -8.62 2.78
CA HIS A 78 3.32 -7.63 3.08
C HIS A 78 2.71 -6.51 3.91
N ARG A 79 3.55 -5.89 4.71
CA ARG A 79 3.16 -4.75 5.51
C ARG A 79 3.96 -3.55 5.07
N ALA A 80 3.26 -2.45 4.78
CA ALA A 80 3.90 -1.19 4.44
C ALA A 80 3.49 -0.15 5.47
N ILE A 81 4.46 0.59 5.98
CA ILE A 81 4.22 1.66 6.94
C ILE A 81 4.69 2.95 6.32
N GLY A 82 3.82 3.93 6.24
CA GLY A 82 4.19 5.19 5.61
C GLY A 82 3.15 6.28 5.84
N TRP A 83 3.47 7.44 5.31
CA TRP A 83 2.65 8.63 5.51
C TRP A 83 1.55 8.74 4.46
N VAL A 84 0.34 9.02 4.94
CA VAL A 84 -0.78 9.43 4.10
C VAL A 84 -1.19 10.78 4.67
N ASP A 85 -0.98 11.83 3.89
CA ASP A 85 -1.13 13.21 4.38
C ASP A 85 -0.25 13.41 5.61
N GLU A 86 -0.84 13.68 6.75
CA GLU A 86 -0.10 14.03 7.95
C GLU A 86 -0.11 12.92 8.99
N ARG A 87 -0.49 11.72 8.61
CA ARG A 87 -0.64 10.62 9.57
C ARG A 87 0.03 9.37 9.05
N LEU A 88 0.64 8.64 9.96
CA LEU A 88 1.32 7.40 9.61
C LEU A 88 0.31 6.25 9.65
N TYR A 89 0.32 5.46 8.58
CA TYR A 89 -0.58 4.31 8.45
C TYR A 89 0.19 3.05 8.17
N THR A 90 -0.43 1.93 8.55
CA THR A 90 0.05 0.60 8.19
C THR A 90 -0.96 0.02 7.21
N LEU A 91 -0.45 -0.49 6.09
CA LEU A 91 -1.25 -1.04 5.02
C LEU A 91 -0.78 -2.45 4.74
N ILE A 92 -1.73 -3.39 4.71
CA ILE A 92 -1.43 -4.78 4.41
C ILE A 92 -1.84 -5.04 2.97
N PHE A 93 -0.95 -5.63 2.19
CA PHE A 93 -1.23 -5.90 0.79
C PHE A 93 -0.59 -7.21 0.35
N GLU A 94 -1.09 -7.72 -0.76
CA GLU A 94 -0.56 -8.91 -1.41
C GLU A 94 -0.11 -8.53 -2.81
N VAL A 95 1.03 -9.07 -3.22
CA VAL A 95 1.46 -8.89 -4.60
C VAL A 95 0.86 -10.03 -5.42
N ARG A 96 0.05 -9.68 -6.38
CA ARG A 96 -0.64 -10.63 -7.25
C ARG A 96 -0.31 -10.32 -8.69
N GLU A 97 -0.66 -11.24 -9.56
CA GLU A 97 -0.35 -11.10 -10.97
C GLU A 97 -1.56 -11.53 -11.80
N ASP A 98 -1.82 -10.80 -12.86
CA ASP A 98 -2.81 -11.18 -13.85
C ASP A 98 -2.19 -11.00 -15.24
N GLU A 99 -3.02 -11.01 -16.27
CA GLU A 99 -2.54 -10.93 -17.65
C GLU A 99 -1.78 -9.64 -17.93
N GLU A 100 -2.02 -8.60 -17.14
CA GLU A 100 -1.40 -7.30 -17.36
C GLU A 100 -0.16 -7.09 -16.49
N GLY A 101 0.21 -8.10 -15.70
CA GLY A 101 1.37 -8.01 -14.84
C GLY A 101 1.02 -7.95 -13.37
N GLU A 102 1.99 -7.54 -12.58
CA GLU A 102 1.82 -7.49 -11.13
C GLU A 102 0.96 -6.32 -10.69
N PHE A 103 0.25 -6.53 -9.60
CA PHE A 103 -0.49 -5.46 -8.94
C PHE A 103 -0.51 -5.73 -7.45
N TYR A 104 -0.78 -4.68 -6.69
CA TYR A 104 -0.92 -4.77 -5.24
C TYR A 104 -2.39 -4.88 -4.90
N HIS A 105 -2.76 -5.98 -4.28
CA HIS A 105 -4.12 -6.16 -3.78
C HIS A 105 -4.14 -5.70 -2.32
N LEU A 106 -4.87 -4.63 -2.05
CA LEU A 106 -4.90 -4.02 -0.73
C LEU A 106 -5.89 -4.77 0.15
N VAL A 107 -5.42 -5.23 1.31
CA VAL A 107 -6.19 -6.13 2.16
C VAL A 107 -6.86 -5.38 3.31
N THR A 108 -6.10 -4.60 4.06
CA THR A 108 -6.63 -3.82 5.17
C THR A 108 -5.63 -2.74 5.54
N LEU A 109 -6.06 -1.81 6.42
CA LEU A 109 -5.18 -0.75 6.88
C LEU A 109 -5.60 -0.31 8.28
N TRP A 110 -4.67 0.31 8.99
CA TRP A 110 -4.95 0.94 10.27
C TRP A 110 -3.93 2.02 10.54
N LYS A 111 -4.24 2.90 11.49
CA LYS A 111 -3.28 3.92 11.90
C LYS A 111 -2.11 3.21 12.57
N ALA A 112 -0.90 3.63 12.25
CA ALA A 112 0.29 2.95 12.75
C ALA A 112 0.30 2.94 14.27
N THR A 113 0.66 1.79 14.83
CA THR A 113 0.84 1.65 16.26
C THR A 113 2.15 2.30 16.67
N ARG A 114 2.39 2.40 17.98
CA ARG A 114 3.65 2.93 18.49
C ARG A 114 4.82 2.09 17.99
N GLU A 115 4.68 0.79 18.03
CA GLU A 115 5.74 -0.11 17.58
C GLU A 115 6.01 0.04 16.09
N GLU A 116 4.96 0.20 15.32
CA GLU A 116 5.11 0.39 13.88
C GLU A 116 5.75 1.72 13.55
N ARG A 117 5.40 2.75 14.30
CA ARG A 117 6.06 4.04 14.12
C ARG A 117 7.56 3.93 14.43
N THR A 118 7.91 3.19 15.47
CA THR A 118 9.32 2.99 15.79
C THR A 118 10.04 2.28 14.66
N LEU A 119 9.43 1.25 14.09
CA LEU A 119 10.02 0.56 12.95
C LEU A 119 10.26 1.51 11.79
N TYR A 120 9.26 2.34 11.50
CA TYR A 120 9.39 3.29 10.40
C TYR A 120 10.55 4.26 10.64
N GLU A 121 10.61 4.79 11.86
CA GLU A 121 11.62 5.80 12.19
C GLU A 121 13.03 5.23 12.20
N GLU A 122 13.17 3.97 12.62
CA GLU A 122 14.49 3.35 12.67
C GLU A 122 15.03 3.05 11.29
N HIS A 123 14.17 2.96 10.28
CA HIS A 123 14.57 2.57 8.93
C HIS A 123 14.41 3.70 7.91
N SER A 124 14.14 4.89 8.37
CA SER A 124 13.98 6.01 7.45
C SER A 124 15.18 6.96 7.44
#